data_3718672357372ac66c703a55662db566
#
_entry.id   3718672357372ac66c703a55662db566
#
_cell.length_a   1.000
_cell.length_b   1.000
_cell.length_c   1.000
_cell.angle_alpha   90.00
_cell.angle_beta   90.00
_cell.angle_gamma   90.00
#
_symmetry.space_group_name_H-M   'P 1'
#
loop_
_entity.id
_entity.type
_entity.pdbx_description
1 polymer ?
#
loop_
_entity_poly.entity_id
_entity_poly.type
_entity_poly.pdbx_seq_one_letter_code
_entity_poly.pdbx_strand_id
1 'polypeptide(L)'
;MSPYAAGRRRVHRSVAAAVPLALMGALGAAVPAGAAPDDAAQVVRTATLGDIPLGAFSNALLPGTVGDDRGVDLGGIGSDMYPAGTKGEFWTVTDRGPNGQIKVDGSKRRTFPVPGFDPAIVKIRVTGDTVRVLKAVPITTSSGKPVSGLPNQPGRDEAPYSYDAKTPLAYDPDGLDTEGIVRAQDGSFWLVDEYGPSLVHVSARGKVLTRYVPEGLHLTGADYPVVEALPAVLLHRKINRGFEGLAQLPGGDLVMALQSPLSLPDANAGNASLNTRLVRFSPKKQAVTGEYVYRFDPVGVVDPGEDDTSELKISSVLAVGGDRLLVEERTDRTARLHLVRLDRAANVLGGRWDDDTVSPSLEQLDDPAAANVPVLAKRLVVDLGQVGGVPGKIEGIARVDHTTLALINDNDFGMTDGTGAFDARGRLVDSGVETTVTYLRLPRGI
;
A
#
# COMPACT_ATOMS: atom_id res chain seq x y z
N MET A 1 59.16 -29.01 -12.42
CA MET A 1 60.10 -28.60 -13.49
C MET A 1 59.58 -27.29 -14.10
N SER A 2 60.27 -26.23 -13.77
CA SER A 2 60.18 -24.88 -14.46
C SER A 2 61.00 -24.96 -15.76
N PRO A 3 60.88 -24.06 -16.76
CA PRO A 3 61.26 -22.67 -16.57
C PRO A 3 60.51 -21.62 -17.41
N TYR A 4 60.46 -20.40 -16.84
CA TYR A 4 60.83 -19.08 -17.37
C TYR A 4 60.81 -18.79 -18.91
N ALA A 5 60.15 -17.68 -19.28
CA ALA A 5 60.71 -16.69 -20.23
C ALA A 5 60.09 -15.31 -20.04
N ALA A 6 60.93 -14.32 -19.81
CA ALA A 6 60.69 -12.90 -19.72
C ALA A 6 60.54 -12.23 -21.09
N GLY A 7 59.70 -11.22 -21.23
CA GLY A 7 59.52 -10.42 -22.46
C GLY A 7 59.31 -8.93 -22.15
N ARG A 8 60.39 -8.22 -22.18
CA ARG A 8 60.75 -6.79 -22.46
C ARG A 8 59.62 -5.76 -22.59
N ARG A 9 59.70 -4.74 -21.72
CA ARG A 9 59.14 -3.40 -21.87
C ARG A 9 59.67 -2.69 -23.13
N ARG A 10 58.74 -2.07 -23.91
CA ARG A 10 59.08 -1.01 -24.85
C ARG A 10 58.47 0.30 -24.37
N VAL A 11 59.35 1.25 -24.13
CA VAL A 11 59.06 2.68 -23.87
C VAL A 11 58.87 3.34 -25.24
N HIS A 12 57.71 3.95 -25.48
CA HIS A 12 57.56 4.89 -26.59
C HIS A 12 57.38 6.29 -26.04
N ARG A 13 58.33 7.14 -26.36
CA ARG A 13 58.30 8.58 -26.17
C ARG A 13 57.31 9.15 -27.20
N SER A 14 56.29 9.87 -26.70
CA SER A 14 55.39 10.67 -27.53
C SER A 14 55.87 12.13 -27.52
N VAL A 15 56.06 12.63 -28.73
CA VAL A 15 56.42 14.02 -29.04
C VAL A 15 55.12 14.85 -28.94
N ALA A 16 55.12 15.93 -28.15
CA ALA A 16 54.02 16.87 -28.05
C ALA A 16 54.07 17.84 -29.24
N ALA A 17 53.03 17.83 -30.08
CA ALA A 17 52.78 18.89 -31.05
C ALA A 17 51.73 19.85 -30.46
N ALA A 18 52.11 21.11 -30.30
CA ALA A 18 51.20 22.18 -29.90
C ALA A 18 50.34 22.63 -31.07
N VAL A 19 49.05 22.60 -30.95
CA VAL A 19 48.08 23.19 -31.88
C VAL A 19 47.41 24.39 -31.15
N PRO A 20 47.34 25.57 -31.80
CA PRO A 20 46.71 26.74 -31.16
C PRO A 20 45.19 26.59 -31.12
N LEU A 21 44.63 26.79 -29.92
CA LEU A 21 43.19 26.80 -29.63
C LEU A 21 42.59 28.13 -30.11
N ALA A 22 41.84 28.11 -31.21
CA ALA A 22 41.00 29.23 -31.60
C ALA A 22 39.73 29.23 -30.75
N LEU A 23 39.56 30.26 -29.89
CA LEU A 23 38.35 30.51 -29.12
C LEU A 23 37.23 30.94 -30.10
N MET A 24 36.34 30.00 -30.48
CA MET A 24 35.03 30.35 -31.02
C MET A 24 34.02 30.41 -29.86
N GLY A 25 33.60 31.62 -29.51
CA GLY A 25 32.50 31.84 -28.60
C GLY A 25 31.21 31.32 -29.16
N ALA A 26 30.76 30.16 -28.68
CA ALA A 26 29.41 29.71 -28.90
C ALA A 26 28.45 30.49 -27.97
N LEU A 27 27.73 31.46 -28.53
CA LEU A 27 26.52 31.98 -27.92
C LEU A 27 25.53 30.81 -27.81
N GLY A 28 25.52 30.14 -26.68
CA GLY A 28 24.46 29.19 -26.30
C GLY A 28 23.17 29.97 -26.19
N ALA A 29 22.32 29.90 -27.19
CA ALA A 29 20.92 30.26 -27.02
C ALA A 29 20.35 29.34 -25.96
N ALA A 30 20.00 29.92 -24.80
CA ALA A 30 19.20 29.22 -23.79
C ALA A 30 17.87 28.84 -24.49
N VAL A 31 17.69 27.55 -24.75
CA VAL A 31 16.40 27.01 -25.14
C VAL A 31 15.47 27.30 -23.95
N PRO A 32 14.41 28.09 -24.09
CA PRO A 32 13.43 28.24 -23.01
C PRO A 32 12.93 26.82 -22.71
N ALA A 33 12.95 26.43 -21.42
CA ALA A 33 12.26 25.24 -20.98
C ALA A 33 10.81 25.37 -21.47
N GLY A 34 10.45 24.59 -22.49
CA GLY A 34 9.10 24.58 -23.03
C GLY A 34 8.16 24.30 -21.87
N ALA A 35 7.18 25.17 -21.66
CA ALA A 35 6.06 24.88 -20.75
C ALA A 35 5.53 23.49 -21.16
N ALA A 36 5.46 22.57 -20.21
CA ALA A 36 4.80 21.29 -20.44
C ALA A 36 3.42 21.60 -21.02
N PRO A 37 2.97 20.88 -22.04
CA PRO A 37 1.65 21.14 -22.60
C PRO A 37 0.63 21.06 -21.47
N ASP A 38 -0.30 22.03 -21.41
CA ASP A 38 -1.41 22.12 -20.42
C ASP A 38 -2.29 20.85 -20.39
N ASP A 39 -2.08 19.93 -21.31
CA ASP A 39 -2.78 18.66 -21.47
C ASP A 39 -2.13 17.45 -20.77
N ALA A 40 -1.04 17.62 -20.02
CA ALA A 40 -0.37 16.52 -19.30
C ALA A 40 -0.58 16.62 -17.78
N ALA A 41 -0.67 15.48 -17.10
CA ALA A 41 -0.64 15.44 -15.65
C ALA A 41 0.71 15.91 -15.12
N GLN A 42 0.72 16.67 -14.02
CA GLN A 42 1.97 17.23 -13.46
C GLN A 42 1.94 17.31 -11.95
N VAL A 43 3.09 17.08 -11.32
CA VAL A 43 3.29 17.37 -9.91
C VAL A 43 3.35 18.88 -9.73
N VAL A 44 2.47 19.42 -8.88
CA VAL A 44 2.41 20.87 -8.60
C VAL A 44 2.97 21.21 -7.24
N ARG A 45 3.14 20.23 -6.36
CA ARG A 45 3.75 20.40 -5.04
C ARG A 45 4.08 19.02 -4.45
N THR A 46 5.18 18.94 -3.71
CA THR A 46 5.51 17.84 -2.80
C THR A 46 5.79 18.39 -1.43
N ALA A 47 5.33 17.71 -0.40
CA ALA A 47 5.58 18.02 0.99
C ALA A 47 6.06 16.76 1.72
N THR A 48 7.03 16.92 2.62
CA THR A 48 7.69 15.80 3.32
C THR A 48 7.31 15.80 4.80
N LEU A 49 7.11 14.62 5.36
CA LEU A 49 7.10 14.39 6.79
C LEU A 49 8.56 14.40 7.26
N GLY A 50 8.91 15.30 8.17
CA GLY A 50 10.26 15.29 8.75
C GLY A 50 10.46 14.13 9.72
N ASP A 51 11.71 13.89 10.11
CA ASP A 51 12.07 12.84 11.05
C ASP A 51 11.38 13.05 12.41
N ILE A 52 10.59 12.06 12.80
CA ILE A 52 9.90 12.02 14.09
C ILE A 52 10.21 10.67 14.73
N PRO A 53 11.07 10.59 15.76
CA PRO A 53 11.35 9.32 16.41
C PRO A 53 10.06 8.59 16.81
N LEU A 54 9.94 7.33 16.44
CA LEU A 54 8.71 6.54 16.64
C LEU A 54 8.33 6.47 18.13
N GLY A 55 9.32 6.32 19.00
CA GLY A 55 9.12 6.35 20.44
C GLY A 55 8.58 7.70 20.93
N ALA A 56 9.08 8.82 20.36
CA ALA A 56 8.57 10.15 20.71
C ALA A 56 7.12 10.35 20.26
N PHE A 57 6.78 9.93 19.03
CA PHE A 57 5.41 9.96 18.53
C PHE A 57 4.46 9.10 19.38
N SER A 58 4.81 7.83 19.59
CA SER A 58 3.95 6.87 20.32
C SER A 58 3.76 7.32 21.77
N ASN A 59 4.83 7.63 22.50
CA ASN A 59 4.73 7.97 23.91
C ASN A 59 4.06 9.33 24.18
N ALA A 60 4.01 10.23 23.20
CA ALA A 60 3.33 11.51 23.34
C ALA A 60 1.85 11.49 22.96
N LEU A 61 1.46 10.66 21.99
CA LEU A 61 0.16 10.73 21.34
C LEU A 61 -0.69 9.45 21.47
N LEU A 62 -0.08 8.32 21.81
CA LEU A 62 -0.74 7.03 21.96
C LEU A 62 -0.63 6.52 23.40
N PRO A 63 -1.56 5.66 23.88
CA PRO A 63 -1.54 5.16 25.25
C PRO A 63 -0.48 4.07 25.48
N GLY A 64 -0.01 3.41 24.42
CA GLY A 64 1.04 2.42 24.51
C GLY A 64 2.41 3.03 24.81
N THR A 65 3.35 2.21 25.20
CA THR A 65 4.72 2.64 25.51
C THR A 65 5.70 1.92 24.61
N VAL A 66 6.36 2.68 23.73
CA VAL A 66 7.52 2.20 22.97
C VAL A 66 8.76 2.48 23.80
N GLY A 67 9.42 1.44 24.28
CA GLY A 67 10.62 1.58 25.12
C GLY A 67 11.89 1.84 24.30
N ASP A 68 12.13 0.99 23.30
CA ASP A 68 13.26 1.11 22.35
C ASP A 68 12.71 1.06 20.92
N ASP A 69 12.67 2.20 20.24
CA ASP A 69 12.24 2.32 18.84
C ASP A 69 13.33 1.88 17.85
N ARG A 70 14.50 1.48 18.29
CA ARG A 70 15.65 1.05 17.48
C ARG A 70 16.13 2.08 16.46
N GLY A 71 15.83 3.37 16.68
CA GLY A 71 16.13 4.44 15.73
C GLY A 71 15.19 4.46 14.52
N VAL A 72 14.02 3.87 14.66
CA VAL A 72 12.96 3.98 13.65
C VAL A 72 12.24 5.30 13.83
N ASP A 73 12.03 6.03 12.74
CA ASP A 73 11.18 7.21 12.69
C ASP A 73 9.73 6.85 12.33
N LEU A 74 8.81 7.77 12.58
CA LEU A 74 7.42 7.65 12.16
C LEU A 74 7.35 7.56 10.63
N GLY A 75 6.94 6.41 10.17
CA GLY A 75 6.65 6.10 8.78
C GLY A 75 5.33 5.34 8.70
N GLY A 76 5.11 4.60 7.60
CA GLY A 76 3.93 3.72 7.47
C GLY A 76 2.59 4.44 7.66
N ILE A 77 2.55 5.79 7.65
CA ILE A 77 1.30 6.56 7.70
C ILE A 77 0.68 6.73 6.32
N GLY A 78 1.33 6.19 5.31
CA GLY A 78 0.98 6.33 3.90
C GLY A 78 0.06 5.26 3.36
N SER A 79 -0.36 4.28 4.16
CA SER A 79 -1.24 3.17 3.73
C SER A 79 -2.53 3.65 3.08
N ASP A 80 -3.11 4.78 3.52
CA ASP A 80 -4.19 5.47 2.81
C ASP A 80 -4.37 6.91 3.30
N MET A 81 -5.16 7.68 2.56
CA MET A 81 -5.40 9.10 2.87
C MET A 81 -6.85 9.53 2.56
N TYR A 82 -7.54 10.09 3.56
CA TYR A 82 -8.92 10.56 3.45
C TYR A 82 -9.06 12.05 3.83
N PRO A 83 -9.76 12.90 3.06
CA PRO A 83 -9.93 14.32 3.38
C PRO A 83 -10.54 14.56 4.75
N ALA A 84 -9.96 15.45 5.57
CA ALA A 84 -10.43 15.75 6.92
C ALA A 84 -11.40 16.94 7.01
N GLY A 85 -11.91 17.42 5.88
CA GLY A 85 -12.87 18.53 5.81
C GLY A 85 -12.25 19.93 5.82
N THR A 86 -11.04 20.10 6.32
CA THR A 86 -10.27 21.34 6.23
C THR A 86 -9.26 21.24 5.09
N LYS A 87 -9.12 22.27 4.28
CA LYS A 87 -8.18 22.25 3.15
C LYS A 87 -6.76 21.96 3.62
N GLY A 88 -6.13 20.96 2.99
CA GLY A 88 -4.79 20.51 3.32
C GLY A 88 -4.71 19.63 4.57
N GLU A 89 -5.82 19.25 5.18
CA GLU A 89 -5.85 18.27 6.26
C GLU A 89 -6.41 16.94 5.78
N PHE A 90 -5.76 15.86 6.22
CA PHE A 90 -6.14 14.50 5.88
C PHE A 90 -6.12 13.61 7.12
N TRP A 91 -6.94 12.59 7.10
CA TRP A 91 -6.81 11.42 7.93
C TRP A 91 -5.99 10.39 7.16
N THR A 92 -5.04 9.79 7.82
CA THR A 92 -4.24 8.67 7.35
C THR A 92 -4.30 7.55 8.38
N VAL A 93 -3.78 6.40 8.05
CA VAL A 93 -3.68 5.27 8.96
C VAL A 93 -2.27 4.71 8.87
N THR A 94 -1.73 4.22 9.99
CA THR A 94 -0.51 3.42 9.95
C THR A 94 -0.87 1.98 9.64
N ASP A 95 0.03 1.27 8.98
CA ASP A 95 -0.01 -0.18 8.88
C ASP A 95 0.27 -0.85 10.24
N ARG A 96 0.64 -2.14 10.24
CA ARG A 96 1.05 -2.93 11.42
C ARG A 96 2.28 -2.40 12.17
N GLY A 97 2.95 -1.38 11.65
CA GLY A 97 4.17 -0.82 12.20
C GLY A 97 5.45 -1.41 11.58
N PRO A 98 6.62 -0.99 12.10
CA PRO A 98 7.90 -1.40 11.56
C PRO A 98 8.01 -2.91 11.42
N ASN A 99 8.24 -3.40 10.20
CA ASN A 99 8.34 -4.82 9.92
C ASN A 99 9.28 -5.07 8.73
N GLY A 100 9.76 -6.30 8.59
CA GLY A 100 10.62 -6.72 7.50
C GLY A 100 10.67 -8.23 7.39
N GLN A 101 11.44 -8.76 6.45
CA GLN A 101 11.63 -10.19 6.27
C GLN A 101 13.10 -10.56 6.31
N ILE A 102 13.42 -11.60 7.08
CA ILE A 102 14.75 -12.21 7.09
C ILE A 102 14.63 -13.67 6.69
N LYS A 103 15.47 -14.11 5.75
CA LYS A 103 15.54 -15.51 5.35
C LYS A 103 16.47 -16.28 6.30
N VAL A 104 15.92 -17.28 7.01
CA VAL A 104 16.65 -18.18 7.92
C VAL A 104 16.42 -19.61 7.48
N ASP A 105 17.49 -20.36 7.24
CA ASP A 105 17.43 -21.76 6.79
C ASP A 105 16.50 -21.99 5.60
N GLY A 106 16.51 -21.04 4.65
CA GLY A 106 15.70 -21.09 3.44
C GLY A 106 14.26 -20.58 3.61
N SER A 107 13.78 -20.38 4.84
CA SER A 107 12.42 -19.90 5.13
C SER A 107 12.42 -18.40 5.44
N LYS A 108 11.42 -17.68 4.92
CA LYS A 108 11.19 -16.27 5.26
C LYS A 108 10.55 -16.18 6.65
N ARG A 109 11.05 -15.29 7.50
CA ARG A 109 10.49 -14.95 8.80
C ARG A 109 10.11 -13.47 8.80
N ARG A 110 8.86 -13.18 9.18
CA ARG A 110 8.40 -11.80 9.35
C ARG A 110 8.91 -11.25 10.68
N THR A 111 9.64 -10.15 10.63
CA THR A 111 10.22 -9.52 11.82
C THR A 111 9.46 -8.27 12.23
N PHE A 112 9.34 -8.07 13.55
CA PHE A 112 8.71 -6.90 14.18
C PHE A 112 9.73 -6.30 15.15
N PRO A 113 10.51 -5.28 14.72
CA PRO A 113 11.54 -4.67 15.56
C PRO A 113 10.99 -3.88 16.73
N VAL A 114 9.76 -3.37 16.60
CA VAL A 114 9.06 -2.62 17.65
C VAL A 114 7.69 -3.27 17.90
N PRO A 115 7.64 -4.47 18.51
CA PRO A 115 6.39 -5.23 18.65
C PRO A 115 5.36 -4.58 19.59
N GLY A 116 5.77 -3.56 20.34
CA GLY A 116 4.90 -2.73 21.18
C GLY A 116 4.36 -1.49 20.45
N PHE A 117 4.53 -1.39 19.13
CA PHE A 117 3.90 -0.33 18.34
C PHE A 117 2.38 -0.60 18.23
N ASP A 118 1.60 0.45 18.42
CA ASP A 118 0.14 0.44 18.33
C ASP A 118 -0.29 1.11 17.02
N PRO A 119 -0.89 0.40 16.05
CA PRO A 119 -1.52 1.01 14.88
C PRO A 119 -2.49 2.13 15.24
N ALA A 120 -2.48 3.21 14.47
CA ALA A 120 -3.22 4.41 14.81
C ALA A 120 -3.79 5.13 13.58
N ILE A 121 -4.91 5.83 13.79
CA ILE A 121 -5.44 6.78 12.83
C ILE A 121 -4.74 8.13 13.09
N VAL A 122 -4.08 8.68 12.07
CA VAL A 122 -3.29 9.90 12.19
C VAL A 122 -3.95 11.02 11.41
N LYS A 123 -4.05 12.20 12.02
CA LYS A 123 -4.48 13.41 11.31
C LYS A 123 -3.27 14.25 10.96
N ILE A 124 -3.09 14.52 9.68
CA ILE A 124 -1.99 15.34 9.18
C ILE A 124 -2.49 16.65 8.58
N ARG A 125 -1.59 17.63 8.50
CA ARG A 125 -1.76 18.87 7.75
C ARG A 125 -0.57 19.11 6.83
N VAL A 126 -0.86 19.43 5.57
CA VAL A 126 0.13 19.81 4.57
C VAL A 126 0.15 21.33 4.41
N THR A 127 1.30 21.95 4.68
CA THR A 127 1.51 23.39 4.57
C THR A 127 2.83 23.67 3.87
N GLY A 128 2.79 24.30 2.69
CA GLY A 128 3.99 24.48 1.87
C GLY A 128 4.58 23.13 1.47
N ASP A 129 5.81 22.89 1.82
CA ASP A 129 6.59 21.67 1.59
C ASP A 129 6.68 20.74 2.82
N THR A 130 5.88 21.00 3.84
CA THR A 130 5.94 20.29 5.11
C THR A 130 4.62 19.56 5.42
N VAL A 131 4.73 18.30 5.85
CA VAL A 131 3.66 17.50 6.47
C VAL A 131 3.83 17.57 7.99
N ARG A 132 2.75 17.83 8.72
CA ARG A 132 2.74 17.85 10.18
C ARG A 132 1.66 16.95 10.73
N VAL A 133 2.01 16.14 11.73
CA VAL A 133 1.06 15.42 12.54
C VAL A 133 0.30 16.39 13.44
N LEU A 134 -1.02 16.37 13.37
CA LEU A 134 -1.90 17.19 14.23
C LEU A 134 -2.44 16.40 15.41
N LYS A 135 -2.70 15.11 15.20
CA LYS A 135 -3.36 14.24 16.16
C LYS A 135 -3.13 12.78 15.77
N ALA A 136 -3.02 11.91 16.77
CA ALA A 136 -3.20 10.47 16.62
C ALA A 136 -4.42 10.01 17.41
N VAL A 137 -5.13 9.03 16.88
CA VAL A 137 -6.25 8.35 17.52
C VAL A 137 -5.85 6.89 17.63
N PRO A 138 -5.57 6.38 18.84
CA PRO A 138 -5.21 4.98 19.01
C PRO A 138 -6.39 4.08 18.63
N ILE A 139 -6.10 2.97 17.97
CA ILE A 139 -7.09 1.93 17.74
C ILE A 139 -7.11 1.06 19.00
N THR A 140 -8.28 0.84 19.60
CA THR A 140 -8.38 0.15 20.89
C THR A 140 -9.46 -0.93 20.87
N THR A 141 -9.25 -1.95 21.67
CA THR A 141 -10.21 -3.03 21.93
C THR A 141 -11.43 -2.57 22.72
N SER A 142 -12.37 -3.46 23.02
CA SER A 142 -13.54 -3.17 23.83
C SER A 142 -13.18 -2.78 25.26
N SER A 143 -12.14 -3.36 25.84
CA SER A 143 -11.63 -3.01 27.18
C SER A 143 -10.79 -1.73 27.18
N GLY A 144 -10.45 -1.18 26.02
CA GLY A 144 -9.61 0.02 25.87
C GLY A 144 -8.11 -0.26 25.79
N LYS A 145 -7.69 -1.53 25.66
CA LYS A 145 -6.30 -1.90 25.34
C LYS A 145 -6.00 -1.47 23.91
N PRO A 146 -4.85 -0.86 23.61
CA PRO A 146 -4.42 -0.65 22.23
C PRO A 146 -4.32 -1.97 21.46
N VAL A 147 -4.70 -1.96 20.18
CA VAL A 147 -4.42 -3.09 19.29
C VAL A 147 -2.94 -3.10 18.92
N SER A 148 -2.38 -4.27 18.67
CA SER A 148 -1.02 -4.38 18.13
C SER A 148 -1.03 -4.52 16.62
N GLY A 149 0.16 -4.40 15.97
CA GLY A 149 0.35 -4.79 14.58
C GLY A 149 0.75 -6.26 14.39
N LEU A 150 0.67 -7.09 15.43
CA LEU A 150 1.07 -8.49 15.34
C LEU A 150 0.00 -9.34 14.64
N PRO A 151 0.42 -10.36 13.86
CA PRO A 151 -0.48 -11.28 13.18
C PRO A 151 -1.46 -12.00 14.12
N ASN A 152 -2.65 -12.33 13.61
CA ASN A 152 -3.74 -12.82 14.44
C ASN A 152 -3.61 -14.29 14.83
N GLN A 153 -3.32 -15.19 13.87
CA GLN A 153 -3.37 -16.63 14.17
C GLN A 153 -2.47 -17.48 13.27
N PRO A 154 -1.95 -18.59 13.80
CA PRO A 154 -1.12 -19.54 13.05
C PRO A 154 -1.87 -20.12 11.84
N GLY A 155 -1.11 -20.33 10.73
CA GLY A 155 -1.61 -20.97 9.52
C GLY A 155 -2.49 -20.08 8.65
N ARG A 156 -2.84 -18.88 9.12
CA ARG A 156 -3.56 -17.85 8.36
C ARG A 156 -2.70 -16.64 8.08
N ASP A 157 -1.81 -16.32 8.99
CA ASP A 157 -0.92 -15.17 8.92
C ASP A 157 0.54 -15.61 9.06
N GLU A 158 1.49 -14.70 8.76
CA GLU A 158 2.92 -14.93 8.91
C GLU A 158 3.29 -15.14 10.37
N ALA A 159 4.21 -16.04 10.64
CA ALA A 159 4.72 -16.20 12.00
C ALA A 159 5.58 -14.98 12.39
N PRO A 160 5.27 -14.29 13.51
CA PRO A 160 5.99 -13.09 13.93
C PRO A 160 7.29 -13.46 14.69
N TYR A 161 8.34 -12.68 14.43
CA TYR A 161 9.65 -12.82 15.06
C TYR A 161 10.21 -11.47 15.51
N SER A 162 11.18 -11.52 16.45
CA SER A 162 12.00 -10.37 16.82
C SER A 162 12.76 -9.79 15.61
N TYR A 163 13.27 -8.55 15.75
CA TYR A 163 13.97 -7.80 14.69
C TYR A 163 15.10 -8.60 14.00
N ASP A 164 15.73 -9.54 14.69
CA ASP A 164 16.84 -10.37 14.20
C ASP A 164 16.38 -11.79 13.77
N ALA A 165 15.08 -12.02 13.68
CA ALA A 165 14.42 -13.27 13.30
C ALA A 165 14.78 -14.49 14.19
N LYS A 166 15.31 -14.28 15.42
CA LYS A 166 15.72 -15.39 16.30
C LYS A 166 14.64 -15.82 17.26
N THR A 167 13.91 -14.87 17.85
CA THR A 167 12.91 -15.15 18.87
C THR A 167 11.51 -15.06 18.28
N PRO A 168 10.72 -16.17 18.31
CA PRO A 168 9.30 -16.10 17.95
C PRO A 168 8.56 -15.16 18.89
N LEU A 169 7.64 -14.36 18.33
CA LEU A 169 6.69 -13.54 19.08
C LEU A 169 5.34 -14.25 19.15
N ALA A 170 4.50 -13.85 20.09
CA ALA A 170 3.14 -14.35 20.16
C ALA A 170 2.27 -13.74 19.06
N TYR A 171 1.32 -14.50 18.56
CA TYR A 171 0.21 -13.96 17.78
C TYR A 171 -0.71 -13.13 18.70
N ASP A 172 -1.38 -12.14 18.13
CA ASP A 172 -2.35 -11.31 18.83
C ASP A 172 -3.69 -11.31 18.08
N PRO A 173 -4.74 -11.98 18.60
CA PRO A 173 -6.07 -11.95 17.97
C PRO A 173 -6.67 -10.54 17.81
N ASP A 174 -6.20 -9.57 18.61
CA ASP A 174 -6.59 -8.17 18.51
C ASP A 174 -5.80 -7.40 17.46
N GLY A 175 -4.72 -7.97 16.94
CA GLY A 175 -3.82 -7.31 16.01
C GLY A 175 -4.49 -6.89 14.71
N LEU A 176 -4.06 -5.75 14.15
CA LEU A 176 -4.52 -5.20 12.89
C LEU A 176 -3.34 -4.77 12.01
N ASP A 177 -3.50 -4.97 10.73
CA ASP A 177 -2.65 -4.48 9.66
C ASP A 177 -3.48 -3.56 8.77
N THR A 178 -3.65 -2.33 9.22
CA THR A 178 -4.62 -1.37 8.66
C THR A 178 -4.07 -0.68 7.41
N GLU A 179 -4.79 -0.79 6.28
CA GLU A 179 -4.30 -0.37 4.97
C GLU A 179 -5.21 0.65 4.26
N GLY A 180 -6.46 0.79 4.63
CA GLY A 180 -7.36 1.75 4.01
C GLY A 180 -8.23 2.45 5.04
N ILE A 181 -8.61 3.72 4.77
CA ILE A 181 -9.39 4.53 5.70
C ILE A 181 -10.48 5.35 5.01
N VAL A 182 -11.69 5.32 5.55
CA VAL A 182 -12.70 6.34 5.28
C VAL A 182 -13.31 6.84 6.59
N ARG A 183 -13.74 8.09 6.59
CA ARG A 183 -14.43 8.67 7.75
C ARG A 183 -15.92 8.82 7.45
N ALA A 184 -16.76 8.14 8.23
CA ALA A 184 -18.21 8.22 8.11
C ALA A 184 -18.76 9.58 8.58
N GLN A 185 -20.00 9.89 8.20
CA GLN A 185 -20.65 11.18 8.53
C GLN A 185 -20.87 11.38 10.04
N ASP A 186 -21.02 10.31 10.81
CA ASP A 186 -21.14 10.33 12.27
C ASP A 186 -19.79 10.53 12.99
N GLY A 187 -18.71 10.62 12.22
CA GLY A 187 -17.35 10.79 12.68
C GLY A 187 -16.63 9.50 13.05
N SER A 188 -17.27 8.34 12.96
CA SER A 188 -16.62 7.04 13.04
C SER A 188 -15.71 6.79 11.83
N PHE A 189 -14.88 5.75 11.90
CA PHE A 189 -13.99 5.36 10.82
C PHE A 189 -14.29 3.93 10.38
N TRP A 190 -14.09 3.68 9.11
CA TRP A 190 -14.00 2.35 8.55
C TRP A 190 -12.60 2.15 8.03
N LEU A 191 -12.00 1.03 8.38
CA LEU A 191 -10.66 0.64 7.98
C LEU A 191 -10.74 -0.70 7.27
N VAL A 192 -9.87 -0.93 6.31
CA VAL A 192 -9.58 -2.29 5.83
C VAL A 192 -8.28 -2.77 6.43
N ASP A 193 -8.12 -4.08 6.46
CA ASP A 193 -7.06 -4.76 7.16
C ASP A 193 -6.61 -6.00 6.37
N GLU A 194 -5.29 -6.17 6.25
CA GLU A 194 -4.71 -7.29 5.53
C GLU A 194 -4.90 -8.63 6.23
N TYR A 195 -4.96 -8.61 7.58
CA TYR A 195 -5.18 -9.83 8.33
C TYR A 195 -6.62 -10.29 8.22
N GLY A 196 -6.80 -11.49 7.72
CA GLY A 196 -8.08 -12.10 7.61
C GLY A 196 -8.64 -12.33 6.21
N PRO A 197 -8.73 -11.45 5.20
CA PRO A 197 -8.76 -9.99 5.24
C PRO A 197 -10.01 -9.47 5.95
N SER A 198 -10.01 -8.24 6.42
CA SER A 198 -11.16 -7.76 7.19
C SER A 198 -11.56 -6.30 6.95
N LEU A 199 -12.80 -5.97 7.35
CA LEU A 199 -13.33 -4.61 7.40
C LEU A 199 -13.61 -4.27 8.86
N VAL A 200 -13.01 -3.18 9.35
CA VAL A 200 -13.07 -2.79 10.75
C VAL A 200 -13.83 -1.48 10.92
N HIS A 201 -14.91 -1.51 11.71
CA HIS A 201 -15.63 -0.30 12.10
C HIS A 201 -15.08 0.22 13.43
N VAL A 202 -14.64 1.47 13.44
CA VAL A 202 -13.96 2.09 14.59
C VAL A 202 -14.68 3.38 14.95
N SER A 203 -14.93 3.59 16.24
CA SER A 203 -15.56 4.82 16.73
C SER A 203 -14.69 6.06 16.46
N ALA A 204 -15.25 7.26 16.54
CA ALA A 204 -14.51 8.52 16.44
C ALA A 204 -13.37 8.69 17.47
N ARG A 205 -13.33 7.82 18.50
CA ARG A 205 -12.29 7.80 19.55
C ARG A 205 -11.32 6.62 19.41
N GLY A 206 -11.43 5.84 18.34
CA GLY A 206 -10.53 4.73 18.06
C GLY A 206 -10.98 3.38 18.61
N LYS A 207 -12.09 3.27 19.35
CA LYS A 207 -12.57 1.97 19.82
C LYS A 207 -13.11 1.12 18.66
N VAL A 208 -12.62 -0.09 18.49
CA VAL A 208 -13.17 -1.08 17.56
C VAL A 208 -14.61 -1.42 17.98
N LEU A 209 -15.55 -1.20 17.08
CA LEU A 209 -16.97 -1.48 17.27
C LEU A 209 -17.34 -2.86 16.74
N THR A 210 -16.80 -3.23 15.59
CA THR A 210 -17.00 -4.53 14.94
C THR A 210 -15.90 -4.76 13.92
N ARG A 211 -15.40 -5.99 13.81
CA ARG A 211 -14.56 -6.48 12.74
C ARG A 211 -15.33 -7.50 11.91
N TYR A 212 -15.51 -7.24 10.62
CA TYR A 212 -16.15 -8.14 9.67
C TYR A 212 -15.09 -8.95 8.96
N VAL A 213 -15.23 -10.27 8.97
CA VAL A 213 -14.26 -11.24 8.44
C VAL A 213 -14.92 -12.20 7.47
N PRO A 214 -14.17 -12.94 6.65
CA PRO A 214 -14.71 -14.00 5.80
C PRO A 214 -15.40 -15.10 6.59
N GLU A 215 -16.50 -15.64 6.05
CA GLU A 215 -17.16 -16.82 6.58
C GLU A 215 -16.16 -17.98 6.68
N GLY A 216 -16.10 -18.64 7.84
CA GLY A 216 -15.17 -19.73 8.12
C GLY A 216 -13.78 -19.31 8.60
N LEU A 217 -13.50 -18.01 8.81
CA LEU A 217 -12.23 -17.58 9.39
C LEU A 217 -12.07 -17.99 10.85
N HIS A 218 -13.13 -17.93 11.64
CA HIS A 218 -13.17 -18.31 13.06
C HIS A 218 -12.08 -17.61 13.90
N LEU A 219 -11.98 -16.28 13.78
CA LEU A 219 -11.07 -15.50 14.63
C LEU A 219 -11.61 -15.51 16.08
N THR A 220 -10.89 -16.18 16.97
CA THR A 220 -11.28 -16.32 18.38
C THR A 220 -10.28 -15.61 19.29
N GLY A 221 -10.77 -15.15 20.47
CA GLY A 221 -9.93 -14.50 21.47
C GLY A 221 -9.75 -12.99 21.30
N ALA A 222 -10.32 -12.39 20.26
CA ALA A 222 -10.32 -10.94 20.09
C ALA A 222 -11.22 -10.26 21.14
N ASP A 223 -10.76 -9.15 21.72
CA ASP A 223 -11.50 -8.32 22.69
C ASP A 223 -12.34 -7.25 21.97
N TYR A 224 -13.03 -7.64 20.91
CA TYR A 224 -14.05 -6.85 20.21
C TYR A 224 -14.96 -7.79 19.39
N PRO A 225 -16.18 -7.31 19.01
CA PRO A 225 -17.09 -8.11 18.21
C PRO A 225 -16.48 -8.48 16.84
N VAL A 226 -16.48 -9.78 16.53
CA VAL A 226 -16.11 -10.32 15.22
C VAL A 226 -17.34 -10.92 14.56
N VAL A 227 -17.61 -10.57 13.30
CA VAL A 227 -18.77 -11.01 12.54
C VAL A 227 -18.29 -11.62 11.21
N GLU A 228 -18.60 -12.87 10.99
CA GLU A 228 -18.37 -13.56 9.71
C GLU A 228 -19.47 -13.11 8.74
N ALA A 229 -19.16 -12.18 7.84
CA ALA A 229 -20.10 -11.58 6.89
C ALA A 229 -19.48 -11.21 5.54
N LEU A 230 -18.23 -11.61 5.33
CA LEU A 230 -17.57 -11.46 4.03
C LEU A 230 -17.56 -12.82 3.30
N PRO A 231 -17.49 -12.86 1.96
CA PRO A 231 -17.47 -14.11 1.19
C PRO A 231 -16.36 -15.06 1.64
N ALA A 232 -16.69 -16.35 1.76
CA ALA A 232 -15.75 -17.39 2.17
C ALA A 232 -14.55 -17.54 1.21
N VAL A 233 -14.74 -17.26 -0.10
CA VAL A 233 -13.66 -17.29 -1.10
C VAL A 233 -12.47 -16.40 -0.70
N LEU A 234 -12.68 -15.35 0.07
CA LEU A 234 -11.63 -14.44 0.55
C LEU A 234 -10.68 -15.10 1.55
N LEU A 235 -11.00 -16.28 2.09
CA LEU A 235 -10.07 -17.09 2.89
C LEU A 235 -8.82 -17.51 2.10
N HIS A 236 -8.90 -17.47 0.77
CA HIS A 236 -7.80 -17.81 -0.15
C HIS A 236 -6.90 -16.61 -0.50
N ARG A 237 -6.98 -15.50 0.27
CA ARG A 237 -6.05 -14.40 0.07
C ARG A 237 -4.59 -14.86 0.13
N LYS A 238 -3.72 -14.27 -0.64
CA LYS A 238 -2.28 -14.43 -0.42
C LYS A 238 -1.92 -13.92 0.97
N ILE A 239 -1.04 -14.61 1.65
CA ILE A 239 -0.50 -14.13 2.93
C ILE A 239 0.12 -12.76 2.71
N ASN A 240 -0.21 -11.81 3.58
CA ASN A 240 0.21 -10.41 3.47
C ASN A 240 -0.22 -9.71 2.17
N ARG A 241 -1.42 -10.03 1.69
CA ARG A 241 -2.06 -9.43 0.51
C ARG A 241 -3.59 -9.47 0.66
N GLY A 242 -4.09 -8.90 1.78
CA GLY A 242 -5.52 -8.81 2.07
C GLY A 242 -6.21 -7.63 1.40
N PHE A 243 -7.07 -6.94 2.14
CA PHE A 243 -7.65 -5.69 1.64
C PHE A 243 -6.68 -4.52 1.86
N GLU A 244 -6.51 -3.73 0.79
CA GLU A 244 -5.66 -2.53 0.79
C GLU A 244 -6.52 -1.26 0.57
N GLY A 245 -7.23 -1.19 -0.54
CA GLY A 245 -7.99 0.01 -0.88
C GLY A 245 -9.37 0.06 -0.26
N LEU A 246 -9.81 1.25 0.18
CA LEU A 246 -11.14 1.48 0.74
C LEU A 246 -11.75 2.78 0.22
N ALA A 247 -12.94 2.70 -0.35
CA ALA A 247 -13.72 3.87 -0.78
C ALA A 247 -15.11 3.88 -0.18
N GLN A 248 -15.66 5.07 0.15
CA GLN A 248 -17.06 5.25 0.49
C GLN A 248 -17.81 5.88 -0.68
N LEU A 249 -18.82 5.18 -1.18
CA LEU A 249 -19.73 5.70 -2.20
C LEU A 249 -20.67 6.76 -1.62
N PRO A 250 -21.20 7.67 -2.45
CA PRO A 250 -22.11 8.73 -1.98
C PRO A 250 -23.35 8.20 -1.23
N GLY A 251 -23.75 6.95 -1.49
CA GLY A 251 -24.86 6.27 -0.79
C GLY A 251 -24.51 5.71 0.58
N GLY A 252 -23.24 5.79 0.99
CA GLY A 252 -22.74 5.27 2.27
C GLY A 252 -22.23 3.83 2.21
N ASP A 253 -22.43 3.11 1.11
CA ASP A 253 -21.82 1.79 0.91
C ASP A 253 -20.31 1.93 0.76
N LEU A 254 -19.57 0.92 1.20
CA LEU A 254 -18.12 0.83 1.12
C LEU A 254 -17.71 -0.08 -0.04
N VAL A 255 -16.58 0.21 -0.64
CA VAL A 255 -15.94 -0.68 -1.62
C VAL A 255 -14.52 -0.94 -1.16
N MET A 256 -14.21 -2.20 -0.97
CA MET A 256 -12.91 -2.72 -0.57
C MET A 256 -12.24 -3.38 -1.77
N ALA A 257 -10.95 -3.18 -1.95
CA ALA A 257 -10.17 -3.84 -2.98
C ALA A 257 -9.20 -4.85 -2.36
N LEU A 258 -9.18 -6.09 -2.88
CA LEU A 258 -8.06 -6.99 -2.59
C LEU A 258 -6.80 -6.46 -3.25
N GLN A 259 -5.70 -6.46 -2.51
CA GLN A 259 -4.39 -6.04 -3.01
C GLN A 259 -3.95 -6.86 -4.23
N SER A 260 -4.22 -8.16 -4.21
CA SER A 260 -3.77 -9.12 -5.23
C SER A 260 -4.84 -10.17 -5.52
N PRO A 261 -4.72 -10.93 -6.64
CA PRO A 261 -5.53 -12.12 -6.89
C PRO A 261 -5.43 -13.14 -5.75
N LEU A 262 -6.48 -13.89 -5.51
CA LEU A 262 -6.50 -14.93 -4.50
C LEU A 262 -5.54 -16.09 -4.87
N SER A 263 -5.04 -16.82 -3.87
CA SER A 263 -4.29 -18.07 -4.04
C SER A 263 -5.24 -19.24 -4.26
N LEU A 264 -5.98 -19.22 -5.38
CA LEU A 264 -7.00 -20.21 -5.70
C LEU A 264 -6.79 -20.78 -7.11
N PRO A 265 -6.64 -22.10 -7.29
CA PRO A 265 -6.62 -23.14 -6.24
C PRO A 265 -5.34 -23.18 -5.42
N ASP A 266 -4.30 -22.47 -5.81
CA ASP A 266 -3.01 -22.42 -5.13
C ASP A 266 -2.26 -21.10 -5.38
N ALA A 267 -1.10 -20.93 -4.74
CA ALA A 267 -0.29 -19.74 -4.87
C ALA A 267 0.22 -19.49 -6.30
N ASN A 268 0.48 -20.54 -7.11
CA ASN A 268 0.98 -20.38 -8.47
C ASN A 268 -0.10 -19.75 -9.37
N ALA A 269 -1.34 -20.24 -9.26
CA ALA A 269 -2.47 -19.66 -9.97
C ALA A 269 -2.67 -18.19 -9.58
N GLY A 270 -2.67 -17.86 -8.30
CA GLY A 270 -2.78 -16.50 -7.83
C GLY A 270 -1.64 -15.59 -8.27
N ASN A 271 -0.39 -16.09 -8.29
CA ASN A 271 0.78 -15.31 -8.72
C ASN A 271 0.78 -15.00 -10.23
N ALA A 272 0.25 -15.89 -11.04
CA ALA A 272 0.15 -15.70 -12.48
C ALA A 272 -1.09 -14.89 -12.89
N SER A 273 -2.09 -14.77 -12.01
CA SER A 273 -3.38 -14.17 -12.34
C SER A 273 -3.33 -12.65 -12.44
N LEU A 274 -4.11 -12.12 -13.39
CA LEU A 274 -4.44 -10.69 -13.47
C LEU A 274 -5.83 -10.38 -12.89
N ASN A 275 -6.57 -11.37 -12.37
CA ASN A 275 -7.95 -11.20 -11.96
C ASN A 275 -8.05 -11.08 -10.44
N THR A 276 -8.50 -9.92 -9.96
CA THR A 276 -8.74 -9.66 -8.53
C THR A 276 -10.19 -9.20 -8.29
N ARG A 277 -10.53 -8.87 -7.06
CA ARG A 277 -11.90 -8.56 -6.65
C ARG A 277 -12.03 -7.19 -5.99
N LEU A 278 -13.13 -6.49 -6.32
CA LEU A 278 -13.65 -5.37 -5.54
C LEU A 278 -14.92 -5.84 -4.83
N VAL A 279 -15.01 -5.61 -3.53
CA VAL A 279 -16.12 -6.08 -2.69
C VAL A 279 -16.91 -4.88 -2.16
N ARG A 280 -18.22 -4.82 -2.45
CA ARG A 280 -19.11 -3.77 -1.96
C ARG A 280 -19.82 -4.24 -0.70
N PHE A 281 -19.63 -3.51 0.39
CA PHE A 281 -20.26 -3.75 1.69
C PHE A 281 -21.27 -2.64 2.02
N SER A 282 -22.42 -3.01 2.53
CA SER A 282 -23.41 -2.05 3.02
C SER A 282 -23.40 -1.96 4.54
N PRO A 283 -22.89 -0.87 5.14
CA PRO A 283 -22.95 -0.66 6.59
C PRO A 283 -24.36 -0.75 7.16
N LYS A 284 -25.35 -0.29 6.39
CA LYS A 284 -26.77 -0.34 6.81
C LYS A 284 -27.31 -1.76 6.90
N LYS A 285 -26.86 -2.65 5.99
CA LYS A 285 -27.27 -4.07 5.98
C LYS A 285 -26.32 -4.95 6.78
N GLN A 286 -25.14 -4.45 7.11
CA GLN A 286 -24.03 -5.20 7.70
C GLN A 286 -23.66 -6.45 6.88
N ALA A 287 -23.67 -6.31 5.55
CA ALA A 287 -23.46 -7.41 4.63
C ALA A 287 -22.83 -6.94 3.31
N VAL A 288 -22.15 -7.85 2.64
CA VAL A 288 -21.70 -7.68 1.27
C VAL A 288 -22.92 -7.63 0.34
N THR A 289 -22.92 -6.70 -0.60
CA THR A 289 -24.02 -6.47 -1.57
C THR A 289 -23.56 -6.54 -3.01
N GLY A 290 -22.28 -6.73 -3.24
CA GLY A 290 -21.72 -6.94 -4.57
C GLY A 290 -20.25 -7.36 -4.48
N GLU A 291 -19.88 -8.20 -5.43
CA GLU A 291 -18.50 -8.59 -5.71
C GLU A 291 -18.26 -8.43 -7.20
N TYR A 292 -17.14 -7.81 -7.56
CA TYR A 292 -16.86 -7.44 -8.95
C TYR A 292 -15.46 -7.88 -9.33
N VAL A 293 -15.33 -8.44 -10.52
CA VAL A 293 -14.03 -8.82 -11.07
C VAL A 293 -13.34 -7.59 -11.65
N TYR A 294 -12.18 -7.29 -11.11
CA TYR A 294 -11.24 -6.30 -11.65
C TYR A 294 -10.06 -7.03 -12.28
N ARG A 295 -9.66 -6.59 -13.48
CA ARG A 295 -8.52 -7.17 -14.16
C ARG A 295 -7.39 -6.16 -14.26
N PHE A 296 -6.23 -6.51 -13.76
CA PHE A 296 -5.01 -5.72 -13.91
C PHE A 296 -4.60 -5.55 -15.39
N ASP A 297 -3.91 -4.47 -15.69
CA ASP A 297 -3.08 -4.43 -16.88
C ASP A 297 -1.90 -5.41 -16.71
N PRO A 298 -1.31 -5.94 -17.80
CA PRO A 298 -0.10 -6.75 -17.69
C PRO A 298 1.02 -6.00 -16.97
N VAL A 299 1.81 -6.69 -16.15
CA VAL A 299 2.82 -6.07 -15.30
C VAL A 299 3.80 -5.20 -16.09
N GLY A 300 4.28 -5.64 -17.25
CA GLY A 300 5.17 -4.84 -18.11
C GLY A 300 4.52 -3.62 -18.77
N VAL A 301 3.18 -3.48 -18.68
CA VAL A 301 2.44 -2.26 -19.08
C VAL A 301 2.36 -1.28 -17.92
N VAL A 302 2.20 -1.77 -16.68
CA VAL A 302 2.21 -0.96 -15.47
C VAL A 302 3.64 -0.49 -15.17
N ASP A 303 4.58 -1.41 -15.22
CA ASP A 303 5.98 -1.18 -14.92
C ASP A 303 6.87 -1.89 -15.98
N PRO A 304 7.39 -1.16 -16.99
CA PRO A 304 8.19 -1.76 -18.07
C PRO A 304 9.49 -2.45 -17.63
N GLY A 305 9.91 -2.24 -16.38
CA GLY A 305 11.09 -2.89 -15.79
C GLY A 305 10.79 -4.12 -14.96
N GLU A 306 9.51 -4.58 -14.93
CA GLU A 306 9.06 -5.71 -14.13
C GLU A 306 8.45 -6.81 -15.02
N ASP A 307 8.75 -8.08 -14.71
CA ASP A 307 8.23 -9.24 -15.43
C ASP A 307 7.48 -10.23 -14.51
N ASP A 308 7.55 -10.05 -13.18
CA ASP A 308 6.80 -10.86 -12.22
C ASP A 308 5.39 -10.29 -12.01
N THR A 309 4.39 -10.98 -12.56
CA THR A 309 2.98 -10.60 -12.40
C THR A 309 2.54 -10.51 -10.93
N SER A 310 3.18 -11.25 -10.03
CA SER A 310 2.87 -11.23 -8.61
C SER A 310 3.21 -9.92 -7.91
N GLU A 311 3.98 -9.03 -8.56
CA GLU A 311 4.30 -7.69 -8.04
C GLU A 311 3.18 -6.67 -8.27
N LEU A 312 2.16 -7.01 -9.09
CA LEU A 312 0.98 -6.16 -9.25
C LEU A 312 0.14 -6.09 -7.97
N LYS A 313 -0.26 -4.87 -7.64
CA LYS A 313 -1.03 -4.53 -6.43
C LYS A 313 -2.12 -3.50 -6.75
N ILE A 314 -3.22 -3.55 -6.00
CA ILE A 314 -4.12 -2.41 -5.80
C ILE A 314 -3.89 -1.94 -4.37
N SER A 315 -3.45 -0.70 -4.17
CA SER A 315 -3.31 -0.16 -2.82
C SER A 315 -4.34 0.91 -2.50
N SER A 316 -4.84 1.63 -3.48
CA SER A 316 -5.85 2.66 -3.22
C SER A 316 -7.04 2.56 -4.15
N VAL A 317 -8.21 2.85 -3.60
CA VAL A 317 -9.43 3.12 -4.37
C VAL A 317 -10.10 4.39 -3.86
N LEU A 318 -10.54 5.26 -4.77
CA LEU A 318 -11.16 6.54 -4.45
C LEU A 318 -12.52 6.67 -5.13
N ALA A 319 -13.58 6.95 -4.38
CA ALA A 319 -14.89 7.26 -4.96
C ALA A 319 -14.89 8.64 -5.62
N VAL A 320 -15.25 8.69 -6.91
CA VAL A 320 -15.27 9.93 -7.69
C VAL A 320 -16.68 10.38 -8.09
N GLY A 321 -17.70 9.79 -7.49
CA GLY A 321 -19.11 10.15 -7.62
C GLY A 321 -19.97 9.08 -8.30
N GLY A 322 -21.19 8.92 -7.84
CA GLY A 322 -22.06 7.80 -8.21
C GLY A 322 -21.42 6.46 -7.87
N ASP A 323 -21.51 5.49 -8.78
CA ASP A 323 -20.84 4.17 -8.66
C ASP A 323 -19.48 4.14 -9.39
N ARG A 324 -18.76 5.30 -9.46
CA ARG A 324 -17.45 5.38 -10.11
C ARG A 324 -16.34 5.43 -9.09
N LEU A 325 -15.26 4.69 -9.39
CA LEU A 325 -14.05 4.62 -8.59
C LEU A 325 -12.84 4.97 -9.46
N LEU A 326 -11.87 5.62 -8.85
CA LEU A 326 -10.49 5.64 -9.32
C LEU A 326 -9.78 4.50 -8.61
N VAL A 327 -9.20 3.57 -9.35
CA VAL A 327 -8.46 2.41 -8.84
C VAL A 327 -7.00 2.57 -9.22
N GLU A 328 -6.12 2.37 -8.28
CA GLU A 328 -4.68 2.36 -8.49
C GLU A 328 -4.19 0.94 -8.76
N GLU A 329 -3.51 0.75 -9.87
CA GLU A 329 -2.69 -0.43 -10.14
C GLU A 329 -1.23 -0.04 -10.01
N ARG A 330 -0.46 -0.74 -9.19
CA ARG A 330 0.95 -0.41 -8.95
C ARG A 330 1.89 -1.61 -8.87
N THR A 331 3.17 -1.33 -9.01
CA THR A 331 4.30 -2.05 -8.42
C THR A 331 4.90 -1.20 -7.30
N ASP A 332 6.06 -1.58 -6.75
CA ASP A 332 6.75 -0.72 -5.78
C ASP A 332 7.42 0.50 -6.43
N ARG A 333 7.57 0.51 -7.77
CA ARG A 333 8.26 1.58 -8.51
C ARG A 333 7.32 2.60 -9.13
N THR A 334 6.15 2.19 -9.57
CA THR A 334 5.25 3.05 -10.34
C THR A 334 3.80 2.60 -10.22
N ALA A 335 2.87 3.47 -10.66
CA ALA A 335 1.44 3.18 -10.61
C ALA A 335 0.69 3.76 -11.81
N ARG A 336 -0.51 3.22 -12.07
CA ARG A 336 -1.48 3.70 -13.05
C ARG A 336 -2.85 3.87 -12.40
N LEU A 337 -3.51 4.99 -12.66
CA LEU A 337 -4.83 5.26 -12.11
C LEU A 337 -5.90 5.02 -13.17
N HIS A 338 -6.84 4.13 -12.88
CA HIS A 338 -7.92 3.75 -13.77
C HIS A 338 -9.28 4.17 -13.22
N LEU A 339 -10.09 4.80 -14.07
CA LEU A 339 -11.50 5.04 -13.77
C LEU A 339 -12.31 3.78 -14.11
N VAL A 340 -13.04 3.26 -13.14
CA VAL A 340 -13.99 2.16 -13.31
C VAL A 340 -15.38 2.57 -12.85
N ARG A 341 -16.40 1.86 -13.35
CA ARG A 341 -17.78 1.99 -12.89
C ARG A 341 -18.26 0.64 -12.40
N LEU A 342 -18.79 0.59 -11.19
CA LEU A 342 -19.44 -0.58 -10.65
C LEU A 342 -20.78 -0.77 -11.37
N ASP A 343 -20.85 -1.78 -12.24
CA ASP A 343 -22.08 -2.13 -12.93
C ASP A 343 -22.76 -3.28 -12.18
N ARG A 344 -24.04 -3.11 -11.84
CA ARG A 344 -24.82 -4.14 -11.17
C ARG A 344 -24.89 -5.44 -11.98
N ALA A 345 -24.86 -5.35 -13.31
CA ALA A 345 -24.83 -6.51 -14.19
C ALA A 345 -23.51 -7.29 -14.11
N ALA A 346 -22.45 -6.66 -13.60
CA ALA A 346 -21.14 -7.29 -13.40
C ALA A 346 -20.96 -7.89 -11.99
N ASN A 347 -22.01 -7.92 -11.16
CA ASN A 347 -21.95 -8.50 -9.82
C ASN A 347 -21.87 -10.02 -9.87
N VAL A 348 -20.82 -10.60 -9.31
CA VAL A 348 -20.57 -12.06 -9.26
C VAL A 348 -20.86 -12.68 -7.89
N LEU A 349 -21.23 -11.87 -6.90
CA LEU A 349 -21.53 -12.32 -5.53
C LEU A 349 -22.57 -13.45 -5.52
N GLY A 350 -22.26 -14.52 -4.79
CA GLY A 350 -23.11 -15.72 -4.67
C GLY A 350 -23.22 -16.54 -5.98
N GLY A 351 -22.44 -16.18 -7.00
CA GLY A 351 -22.38 -16.90 -8.28
C GLY A 351 -21.19 -17.86 -8.34
N ARG A 352 -20.99 -18.45 -9.53
CA ARG A 352 -19.91 -19.42 -9.78
C ARG A 352 -18.52 -18.92 -9.38
N TRP A 353 -18.25 -17.63 -9.53
CA TRP A 353 -16.92 -17.05 -9.34
C TRP A 353 -16.64 -16.60 -7.89
N ASP A 354 -17.66 -16.71 -7.04
CA ASP A 354 -17.61 -16.54 -5.59
C ASP A 354 -17.53 -17.90 -4.85
N ASP A 355 -17.46 -19.01 -5.58
CA ASP A 355 -17.41 -20.40 -5.07
C ASP A 355 -15.96 -20.92 -5.21
N ASP A 356 -15.32 -21.21 -4.08
CA ASP A 356 -13.92 -21.67 -3.98
C ASP A 356 -13.73 -23.13 -4.42
N THR A 357 -14.81 -23.88 -4.64
CA THR A 357 -14.78 -25.27 -5.12
C THR A 357 -14.80 -25.41 -6.64
N VAL A 358 -15.01 -24.29 -7.35
CA VAL A 358 -15.15 -24.28 -8.82
C VAL A 358 -13.80 -24.41 -9.52
N SER A 359 -13.74 -25.27 -10.54
CA SER A 359 -12.58 -25.41 -11.41
C SER A 359 -13.00 -25.20 -12.90
N PRO A 360 -12.26 -24.42 -13.71
CA PRO A 360 -11.20 -23.53 -13.25
C PRO A 360 -11.72 -22.42 -12.34
N SER A 361 -10.89 -21.95 -11.39
CA SER A 361 -11.19 -20.77 -10.59
C SER A 361 -11.06 -19.49 -11.42
N LEU A 362 -11.53 -18.36 -10.89
CA LEU A 362 -11.37 -17.06 -11.54
C LEU A 362 -9.89 -16.73 -11.81
N GLU A 363 -9.02 -17.09 -10.89
CA GLU A 363 -7.58 -16.82 -10.95
C GLU A 363 -6.86 -17.59 -12.06
N GLN A 364 -7.42 -18.73 -12.47
CA GLN A 364 -6.89 -19.57 -13.56
C GLN A 364 -7.32 -19.12 -14.97
N LEU A 365 -8.13 -18.08 -15.08
CA LEU A 365 -8.64 -17.62 -16.37
C LEU A 365 -7.70 -16.57 -17.00
N ASP A 366 -7.04 -16.93 -18.10
CA ASP A 366 -6.28 -15.99 -18.92
C ASP A 366 -7.19 -15.00 -19.65
N ASP A 367 -8.38 -15.44 -20.06
CA ASP A 367 -9.41 -14.62 -20.68
C ASP A 367 -10.76 -14.83 -19.97
N PRO A 368 -11.07 -14.03 -18.94
CA PRO A 368 -12.34 -14.12 -18.25
C PRO A 368 -13.55 -13.88 -19.18
N ALA A 369 -13.43 -13.05 -20.21
CA ALA A 369 -14.52 -12.75 -21.12
C ALA A 369 -14.91 -13.99 -21.95
N ALA A 370 -13.96 -14.82 -22.36
CA ALA A 370 -14.23 -16.08 -23.03
C ALA A 370 -15.00 -17.08 -22.14
N ALA A 371 -14.86 -16.96 -20.82
CA ALA A 371 -15.62 -17.72 -19.83
C ALA A 371 -16.95 -17.04 -19.41
N ASN A 372 -17.35 -15.98 -20.10
CA ASN A 372 -18.51 -15.14 -19.78
C ASN A 372 -18.47 -14.53 -18.37
N VAL A 373 -17.27 -14.24 -17.83
CA VAL A 373 -17.11 -13.49 -16.60
C VAL A 373 -17.33 -12.01 -16.88
N PRO A 374 -18.24 -11.35 -16.17
CA PRO A 374 -18.42 -9.91 -16.33
C PRO A 374 -17.27 -9.15 -15.62
N VAL A 375 -16.27 -8.73 -16.38
CA VAL A 375 -15.15 -7.92 -15.88
C VAL A 375 -15.51 -6.43 -15.95
N LEU A 376 -15.14 -5.67 -14.92
CA LEU A 376 -15.35 -4.22 -14.93
C LEU A 376 -14.54 -3.56 -16.05
N ALA A 377 -15.22 -2.76 -16.87
CA ALA A 377 -14.55 -1.92 -17.85
C ALA A 377 -13.77 -0.81 -17.14
N LYS A 378 -12.51 -0.60 -17.54
CA LYS A 378 -11.65 0.44 -16.97
C LYS A 378 -11.11 1.37 -18.07
N ARG A 379 -10.80 2.61 -17.69
CA ARG A 379 -10.19 3.63 -18.54
C ARG A 379 -9.02 4.27 -17.80
N LEU A 380 -7.85 4.27 -18.41
CA LEU A 380 -6.68 4.96 -17.88
C LEU A 380 -6.98 6.46 -17.73
N VAL A 381 -6.69 7.02 -16.56
CA VAL A 381 -6.75 8.45 -16.24
C VAL A 381 -5.35 9.06 -16.32
N VAL A 382 -4.39 8.40 -15.68
CA VAL A 382 -2.98 8.83 -15.69
C VAL A 382 -2.07 7.64 -15.45
N ASP A 383 -0.94 7.66 -16.12
CA ASP A 383 0.21 6.78 -15.88
C ASP A 383 1.23 7.58 -15.07
N LEU A 384 1.37 7.26 -13.77
CA LEU A 384 2.26 7.97 -12.85
C LEU A 384 3.74 7.75 -13.20
N GLY A 385 4.07 6.64 -13.85
CA GLY A 385 5.42 6.38 -14.36
C GLY A 385 5.87 7.36 -15.44
N GLN A 386 4.94 8.09 -16.06
CA GLN A 386 5.22 9.13 -17.03
C GLN A 386 5.23 10.54 -16.42
N VAL A 387 4.97 10.67 -15.11
CA VAL A 387 4.91 11.95 -14.41
C VAL A 387 6.14 12.11 -13.52
N GLY A 388 7.02 13.05 -13.88
CA GLY A 388 8.22 13.31 -13.09
C GLY A 388 7.89 13.81 -11.67
N GLY A 389 8.64 13.30 -10.67
CA GLY A 389 8.53 13.74 -9.27
C GLY A 389 7.44 13.01 -8.45
N VAL A 390 6.82 11.98 -8.98
CA VAL A 390 5.98 11.06 -8.21
C VAL A 390 6.89 9.99 -7.61
N PRO A 391 6.87 9.76 -6.28
CA PRO A 391 7.65 8.68 -5.65
C PRO A 391 7.07 7.30 -6.01
N GLY A 392 7.85 6.26 -5.77
CA GLY A 392 7.35 4.88 -5.77
C GLY A 392 6.42 4.61 -4.58
N LYS A 393 5.81 3.42 -4.58
CA LYS A 393 5.00 2.91 -3.48
C LYS A 393 3.92 3.90 -3.00
N ILE A 394 3.20 4.53 -3.96
CA ILE A 394 1.99 5.29 -3.64
C ILE A 394 0.95 4.30 -3.11
N GLU A 395 0.37 4.58 -1.95
CA GLU A 395 -0.65 3.71 -1.36
C GLU A 395 -1.91 4.47 -0.97
N GLY A 396 -1.82 5.79 -0.71
CA GLY A 396 -2.99 6.59 -0.41
C GLY A 396 -3.26 7.67 -1.45
N ILE A 397 -4.56 7.82 -1.81
CA ILE A 397 -5.01 8.83 -2.79
C ILE A 397 -6.22 9.57 -2.23
N ALA A 398 -6.12 10.89 -2.14
CA ALA A 398 -7.24 11.74 -1.77
C ALA A 398 -7.56 12.76 -2.85
N ARG A 399 -8.86 13.05 -3.04
CA ARG A 399 -9.31 14.12 -3.91
C ARG A 399 -9.22 15.47 -3.18
N VAL A 400 -8.44 16.39 -3.74
CA VAL A 400 -8.31 17.77 -3.22
C VAL A 400 -9.35 18.68 -3.83
N ASP A 401 -9.50 18.58 -5.15
CA ASP A 401 -10.52 19.29 -5.93
C ASP A 401 -10.85 18.50 -7.22
N HIS A 402 -11.56 19.12 -8.16
CA HIS A 402 -11.99 18.45 -9.38
C HIS A 402 -10.86 17.97 -10.29
N THR A 403 -9.69 18.62 -10.24
CA THR A 403 -8.53 18.31 -11.08
C THR A 403 -7.29 17.96 -10.30
N THR A 404 -7.32 18.00 -8.97
CA THR A 404 -6.13 17.81 -8.13
C THR A 404 -6.32 16.62 -7.20
N LEU A 405 -5.36 15.69 -7.24
CA LEU A 405 -5.20 14.61 -6.30
C LEU A 405 -4.05 14.93 -5.33
N ALA A 406 -4.16 14.46 -4.10
CA ALA A 406 -3.04 14.28 -3.20
C ALA A 406 -2.71 12.79 -3.14
N LEU A 407 -1.45 12.45 -3.33
CA LEU A 407 -0.90 11.11 -3.29
C LEU A 407 0.03 11.02 -2.09
N ILE A 408 0.00 9.95 -1.32
CA ILE A 408 0.95 9.68 -0.25
C ILE A 408 1.62 8.34 -0.50
N ASN A 409 2.94 8.27 -0.30
CA ASN A 409 3.67 7.01 -0.37
C ASN A 409 3.84 6.39 1.00
N ASP A 410 3.88 5.07 1.06
CA ASP A 410 4.40 4.36 2.21
C ASP A 410 5.93 4.25 2.10
N ASN A 411 6.64 4.51 3.19
CA ASN A 411 8.09 4.40 3.28
C ASN A 411 8.55 3.20 4.12
N ASP A 412 7.64 2.27 4.47
CA ASP A 412 7.94 1.09 5.31
C ASP A 412 8.69 1.45 6.63
N PHE A 413 8.43 2.61 7.23
CA PHE A 413 9.19 3.12 8.40
C PHE A 413 10.71 3.20 8.17
N GLY A 414 11.16 3.45 6.94
CA GLY A 414 12.57 3.40 6.57
C GLY A 414 13.17 1.99 6.59
N MET A 415 12.37 0.95 6.73
CA MET A 415 12.80 -0.44 6.79
C MET A 415 13.26 -0.97 5.43
N THR A 416 14.17 -1.93 5.46
CA THR A 416 14.52 -2.78 4.32
C THR A 416 14.45 -4.25 4.74
N ASP A 417 14.32 -5.14 3.77
CA ASP A 417 14.38 -6.58 4.02
C ASP A 417 15.81 -7.08 4.22
N GLY A 418 15.95 -8.21 4.92
CA GLY A 418 17.19 -8.94 5.09
C GLY A 418 17.96 -8.60 6.37
N THR A 419 19.11 -9.24 6.51
CA THR A 419 19.96 -9.13 7.72
C THR A 419 20.68 -7.79 7.84
N GLY A 420 20.65 -6.96 6.78
CA GLY A 420 21.26 -5.62 6.76
C GLY A 420 20.34 -4.51 7.24
N ALA A 421 19.07 -4.80 7.53
CA ALA A 421 18.11 -3.80 8.00
C ALA A 421 18.50 -3.17 9.36
N PHE A 422 19.32 -3.87 10.15
CA PHE A 422 19.82 -3.38 11.44
C PHE A 422 21.34 -3.52 11.52
N ASP A 423 21.99 -2.54 12.13
CA ASP A 423 23.41 -2.58 12.41
C ASP A 423 23.76 -3.57 13.56
N ALA A 424 25.05 -3.70 13.86
CA ALA A 424 25.53 -4.60 14.93
C ALA A 424 25.03 -4.21 16.33
N ARG A 425 24.50 -3.02 16.51
CA ARG A 425 23.91 -2.54 17.78
C ARG A 425 22.40 -2.71 17.81
N GLY A 426 21.79 -3.25 16.73
CA GLY A 426 20.36 -3.42 16.57
C GLY A 426 19.61 -2.12 16.28
N ARG A 427 20.28 -1.13 15.67
CA ARG A 427 19.68 0.12 15.20
C ARG A 427 19.39 0.03 13.73
N LEU A 428 18.26 0.64 13.31
CA LEU A 428 17.83 0.68 11.92
C LEU A 428 18.94 1.27 11.02
N VAL A 429 19.16 0.61 9.90
CA VAL A 429 19.86 1.17 8.75
C VAL A 429 18.80 1.71 7.81
N ASP A 430 18.50 2.98 7.94
CA ASP A 430 17.43 3.65 7.23
C ASP A 430 17.60 3.54 5.71
N SER A 431 16.51 3.24 5.00
CA SER A 431 16.45 3.20 3.54
C SER A 431 16.66 4.56 2.87
N GLY A 432 16.43 5.66 3.61
CA GLY A 432 16.43 7.03 3.09
C GLY A 432 15.19 7.39 2.29
N VAL A 433 14.13 6.55 2.32
CA VAL A 433 12.85 6.86 1.67
C VAL A 433 11.99 7.68 2.63
N GLU A 434 11.66 8.90 2.22
CA GLU A 434 10.82 9.81 2.99
C GLU A 434 9.32 9.55 2.76
N THR A 435 8.48 9.76 3.78
CA THR A 435 7.03 9.86 3.58
C THR A 435 6.69 11.23 3.01
N THR A 436 6.06 11.25 1.83
CA THR A 436 5.73 12.48 1.12
C THR A 436 4.26 12.55 0.74
N VAL A 437 3.72 13.75 0.69
CA VAL A 437 2.41 14.04 0.08
C VAL A 437 2.64 14.85 -1.20
N THR A 438 2.36 14.22 -2.33
CA THR A 438 2.54 14.78 -3.67
C THR A 438 1.21 15.23 -4.25
N TYR A 439 1.09 16.50 -4.63
CA TYR A 439 -0.10 17.03 -5.28
C TYR A 439 0.04 16.93 -6.79
N LEU A 440 -0.84 16.13 -7.37
CA LEU A 440 -0.90 15.87 -8.79
C LEU A 440 -2.07 16.63 -9.42
N ARG A 441 -1.79 17.49 -10.39
CA ARG A 441 -2.81 18.10 -11.24
C ARG A 441 -3.06 17.22 -12.45
N LEU A 442 -4.29 16.83 -12.65
CA LEU A 442 -4.76 16.10 -13.83
C LEU A 442 -5.12 17.09 -14.96
N PRO A 443 -4.93 16.72 -16.22
CA PRO A 443 -5.29 17.56 -17.36
C PRO A 443 -6.82 17.74 -17.51
N ARG A 444 -7.58 16.82 -16.98
CA ARG A 444 -9.06 16.83 -16.98
C ARG A 444 -9.59 16.39 -15.62
N GLY A 445 -10.74 16.92 -15.24
CA GLY A 445 -11.42 16.52 -14.02
C GLY A 445 -11.92 15.07 -14.02
N ILE A 446 -12.00 14.51 -12.81
CA ILE A 446 -12.52 13.16 -12.52
C ILE A 446 -13.79 13.24 -11.68
#